data_270198859f1e70b014ae0c1d45638199
#
_entry.id   270198859f1e70b014ae0c1d45638199
#
_cell.length_a   1.000
_cell.length_b   1.000
_cell.length_c   1.000
_cell.angle_alpha   90.00
_cell.angle_beta   90.00
_cell.angle_gamma   90.00
#
_symmetry.space_group_name_H-M   'P 1'
#
loop_
_entity.id
_entity.type
_entity.pdbx_description
1 polymer ?
#
loop_
_entity_poly.entity_id
_entity_poly.type
_entity_poly.pdbx_seq_one_letter_code
_entity_poly.pdbx_strand_id
1 'polypeptide(L)'
;MTVHAAPRRTAVFLPLLLDLLLPLGLYYGLRLVGVDQWWALLWSAAVPAATVVVRLVRTRRVDFLALLILSMIGLGLVLSVLTGDPRTLLIREAWTGMLGGLIGVWLLASVGYGRPALMVVFRSFVQLKAGDDGLRAWEGRWDQDASFRHGLRVLTVVWGTASLLNALAQLTFAYLLPVDAAPAAMQACWPVIAVPLFLFHLAHTKRHGLRA
;
A
#
# COMPACT_ATOMS: atom_id res chain seq x y z
N MET A 1 18.80 33.50 -5.77
CA MET A 1 17.36 33.19 -5.66
C MET A 1 17.05 32.06 -6.63
N THR A 2 17.08 30.81 -6.15
CA THR A 2 16.71 29.63 -6.95
C THR A 2 15.24 29.36 -6.73
N VAL A 3 14.43 29.65 -7.74
CA VAL A 3 13.00 29.34 -7.76
C VAL A 3 12.85 27.80 -7.79
N HIS A 4 12.51 27.18 -6.67
CA HIS A 4 12.10 25.79 -6.64
C HIS A 4 10.70 25.71 -7.28
N ALA A 5 10.67 25.28 -8.56
CA ALA A 5 9.43 24.96 -9.24
C ALA A 5 8.74 23.79 -8.51
N ALA A 6 7.51 24.03 -8.04
CA ALA A 6 6.69 22.98 -7.44
C ALA A 6 6.55 21.80 -8.43
N PRO A 7 6.74 20.55 -7.99
CA PRO A 7 6.61 19.40 -8.87
C PRO A 7 5.19 19.39 -9.46
N ARG A 8 5.11 19.36 -10.79
CA ARG A 8 3.83 19.26 -11.52
C ARG A 8 3.10 18.02 -11.02
N ARG A 9 1.86 18.17 -10.59
CA ARG A 9 0.99 17.08 -10.06
C ARG A 9 0.97 15.86 -10.98
N THR A 10 1.09 16.05 -12.29
CA THR A 10 1.21 15.01 -13.31
C THR A 10 2.46 14.12 -13.16
N ALA A 11 3.55 14.63 -12.58
CA ALA A 11 4.80 13.88 -12.42
C ALA A 11 4.72 12.77 -11.36
N VAL A 12 3.74 12.82 -10.46
CA VAL A 12 3.53 11.81 -9.41
C VAL A 12 2.49 10.77 -9.85
N PHE A 13 1.46 11.18 -10.60
CA PHE A 13 0.39 10.28 -11.02
C PHE A 13 0.81 9.33 -12.15
N LEU A 14 1.67 9.78 -13.06
CA LEU A 14 2.10 8.96 -14.20
C LEU A 14 2.88 7.70 -13.77
N PRO A 15 3.87 7.75 -12.86
CA PRO A 15 4.53 6.55 -12.37
C PRO A 15 3.56 5.58 -11.68
N LEU A 16 2.65 6.08 -10.84
CA LEU A 16 1.66 5.25 -10.14
C LEU A 16 0.71 4.54 -11.12
N LEU A 17 0.27 5.23 -12.18
CA LEU A 17 -0.55 4.63 -13.23
C LEU A 17 0.24 3.59 -14.02
N LEU A 18 1.49 3.85 -14.34
CA LEU A 18 2.35 2.89 -15.02
C LEU A 18 2.62 1.64 -14.17
N ASP A 19 2.90 1.81 -12.89
CA ASP A 19 3.12 0.70 -11.96
C ASP A 19 1.87 -0.19 -11.79
N LEU A 20 0.68 0.38 -11.94
CA LEU A 20 -0.58 -0.35 -11.90
C LEU A 20 -0.95 -0.98 -13.25
N LEU A 21 -0.88 -0.21 -14.34
CA LEU A 21 -1.37 -0.62 -15.65
C LEU A 21 -0.38 -1.53 -16.39
N LEU A 22 0.92 -1.39 -16.15
CA LEU A 22 1.94 -2.14 -16.88
C LEU A 22 1.88 -3.67 -16.57
N PRO A 23 1.79 -4.13 -15.32
CA PRO A 23 1.62 -5.54 -15.02
C PRO A 23 0.31 -6.12 -15.59
N LEU A 24 -0.80 -5.38 -15.46
CA LEU A 24 -2.09 -5.81 -16.00
C LEU A 24 -2.07 -5.86 -17.53
N GLY A 25 -1.56 -4.82 -18.17
CA GLY A 25 -1.45 -4.75 -19.64
C GLY A 25 -0.57 -5.88 -20.19
N LEU A 26 0.52 -6.18 -19.51
CA LEU A 26 1.40 -7.30 -19.88
C LEU A 26 0.69 -8.64 -19.69
N TYR A 27 0.01 -8.86 -18.56
CA TYR A 27 -0.73 -10.09 -18.32
C TYR A 27 -1.79 -10.34 -19.40
N TYR A 28 -2.70 -9.40 -19.59
CA TYR A 28 -3.78 -9.57 -20.59
C TYR A 28 -3.27 -9.56 -22.03
N GLY A 29 -2.24 -8.76 -22.34
CA GLY A 29 -1.59 -8.77 -23.64
C GLY A 29 -1.00 -10.14 -23.97
N LEU A 30 -0.30 -10.79 -23.04
CA LEU A 30 0.22 -12.15 -23.22
C LEU A 30 -0.90 -13.18 -23.34
N ARG A 31 -2.01 -13.04 -22.58
CA ARG A 31 -3.18 -13.92 -22.70
C ARG A 31 -3.85 -13.79 -24.06
N LEU A 32 -3.94 -12.59 -24.64
CA LEU A 32 -4.52 -12.35 -25.97
C LEU A 32 -3.70 -13.01 -27.09
N VAL A 33 -2.39 -13.10 -26.95
CA VAL A 33 -1.53 -13.80 -27.93
C VAL A 33 -1.40 -15.31 -27.64
N GLY A 34 -2.22 -15.85 -26.73
CA GLY A 34 -2.31 -17.28 -26.47
C GLY A 34 -1.25 -17.84 -25.51
N VAL A 35 -0.54 -16.99 -24.80
CA VAL A 35 0.43 -17.44 -23.79
C VAL A 35 -0.33 -18.06 -22.62
N ASP A 36 0.18 -19.18 -22.10
CA ASP A 36 -0.38 -19.88 -20.94
C ASP A 36 -0.49 -18.96 -19.72
N GLN A 37 -1.50 -19.19 -18.86
CA GLN A 37 -1.79 -18.37 -17.66
C GLN A 37 -0.60 -18.24 -16.75
N TRP A 38 0.12 -19.36 -16.52
CA TRP A 38 1.27 -19.39 -15.62
C TRP A 38 2.39 -18.47 -16.13
N TRP A 39 2.72 -18.56 -17.42
CA TRP A 39 3.74 -17.71 -18.05
C TRP A 39 3.33 -16.23 -18.07
N ALA A 40 2.05 -15.96 -18.34
CA ALA A 40 1.52 -14.59 -18.34
C ALA A 40 1.62 -13.96 -16.94
N LEU A 41 1.25 -14.69 -15.87
CA LEU A 41 1.40 -14.24 -14.49
C LEU A 41 2.88 -14.07 -14.09
N LEU A 42 3.73 -15.00 -14.49
CA LEU A 42 5.17 -14.95 -14.20
C LEU A 42 5.81 -13.69 -14.79
N TRP A 43 5.58 -13.42 -16.06
CA TRP A 43 6.13 -12.24 -16.74
C TRP A 43 5.54 -10.94 -16.19
N SER A 44 4.26 -10.90 -15.86
CA SER A 44 3.65 -9.72 -15.24
C SER A 44 4.25 -9.43 -13.85
N ALA A 45 4.55 -10.46 -13.06
CA ALA A 45 5.21 -10.34 -11.75
C ALA A 45 6.71 -9.99 -11.86
N ALA A 46 7.36 -10.30 -12.99
CA ALA A 46 8.77 -9.97 -13.21
C ALA A 46 9.01 -8.44 -13.34
N VAL A 47 8.00 -7.67 -13.78
CA VAL A 47 8.12 -6.22 -13.95
C VAL A 47 8.38 -5.49 -12.62
N PRO A 48 7.56 -5.63 -11.56
CA PRO A 48 7.85 -5.03 -10.27
C PRO A 48 9.13 -5.60 -9.65
N ALA A 49 9.44 -6.88 -9.83
CA ALA A 49 10.67 -7.48 -9.36
C ALA A 49 11.92 -6.84 -10.00
N ALA A 50 11.90 -6.63 -11.31
CA ALA A 50 12.99 -5.98 -12.02
C ALA A 50 13.21 -4.53 -11.55
N THR A 51 12.15 -3.77 -11.28
CA THR A 51 12.25 -2.39 -10.76
C THR A 51 12.91 -2.35 -9.39
N VAL A 52 12.58 -3.30 -8.49
CA VAL A 52 13.22 -3.43 -7.17
C VAL A 52 14.70 -3.78 -7.32
N VAL A 53 15.04 -4.77 -8.16
CA VAL A 53 16.43 -5.16 -8.40
C VAL A 53 17.27 -4.02 -8.98
N VAL A 54 16.76 -3.32 -10.00
CA VAL A 54 17.44 -2.17 -10.60
C VAL A 54 17.68 -1.06 -9.57
N ARG A 55 16.69 -0.78 -8.72
CA ARG A 55 16.81 0.19 -7.65
C ARG A 55 17.88 -0.22 -6.65
N LEU A 56 17.89 -1.48 -6.21
CA LEU A 56 18.87 -2.04 -5.28
C LEU A 56 20.30 -1.93 -5.83
N VAL A 57 20.50 -2.32 -7.10
CA VAL A 57 21.80 -2.25 -7.77
C VAL A 57 22.29 -0.81 -7.91
N ARG A 58 21.38 0.13 -8.25
CA ARG A 58 21.73 1.57 -8.43
C ARG A 58 22.06 2.27 -7.12
N THR A 59 21.29 1.99 -6.05
CA THR A 59 21.48 2.68 -4.76
C THR A 59 22.60 2.08 -3.92
N ARG A 60 23.02 0.84 -4.21
CA ARG A 60 24.00 0.04 -3.42
C ARG A 60 23.68 0.00 -1.91
N ARG A 61 22.46 0.37 -1.53
CA ARG A 61 21.99 0.28 -0.14
C ARG A 61 21.04 -0.90 -0.04
N VAL A 62 21.49 -1.91 0.70
CA VAL A 62 20.65 -3.06 1.02
C VAL A 62 19.67 -2.60 2.10
N ASP A 63 18.46 -2.27 1.72
CA ASP A 63 17.39 -2.03 2.65
C ASP A 63 16.80 -3.40 3.05
N PHE A 64 16.70 -3.65 4.36
CA PHE A 64 16.13 -4.89 4.90
C PHE A 64 14.73 -5.15 4.32
N LEU A 65 13.92 -4.12 4.16
CA LEU A 65 12.58 -4.23 3.59
C LEU A 65 12.63 -4.66 2.11
N ALA A 66 13.54 -4.09 1.32
CA ALA A 66 13.73 -4.47 -0.09
C ALA A 66 14.20 -5.93 -0.22
N LEU A 67 15.10 -6.37 0.66
CA LEU A 67 15.57 -7.76 0.70
C LEU A 67 14.43 -8.72 1.09
N LEU A 68 13.62 -8.35 2.08
CA LEU A 68 12.46 -9.13 2.50
C LEU A 68 11.44 -9.28 1.35
N ILE A 69 11.11 -8.19 0.66
CA ILE A 69 10.19 -8.20 -0.49
C ILE A 69 10.76 -9.09 -1.60
N LEU A 70 12.04 -8.94 -1.93
CA LEU A 70 12.69 -9.73 -2.97
C LEU A 70 12.72 -11.22 -2.63
N SER A 71 12.99 -11.57 -1.35
CA SER A 71 12.97 -12.97 -0.89
C SER A 71 11.57 -13.57 -0.95
N MET A 72 10.53 -12.82 -0.61
CA MET A 72 9.13 -13.27 -0.74
C MET A 72 8.73 -13.47 -2.21
N ILE A 73 9.15 -12.58 -3.10
CA ILE A 73 8.93 -12.73 -4.55
C ILE A 73 9.65 -14.00 -5.05
N GLY A 74 10.93 -14.16 -4.72
CA GLY A 74 11.75 -15.32 -5.12
C GLY A 74 11.17 -16.64 -4.62
N LEU A 75 10.80 -16.72 -3.34
CA LEU A 75 10.17 -17.90 -2.76
C LEU A 75 8.85 -18.25 -3.46
N GLY A 76 8.01 -17.25 -3.73
CA GLY A 76 6.75 -17.46 -4.45
C GLY A 76 6.96 -17.97 -5.88
N LEU A 77 7.98 -17.47 -6.58
CA LEU A 77 8.33 -17.96 -7.91
C LEU A 77 8.80 -19.43 -7.87
N VAL A 78 9.68 -19.76 -6.93
CA VAL A 78 10.15 -21.15 -6.74
C VAL A 78 8.98 -22.08 -6.45
N LEU A 79 8.09 -21.72 -5.52
CA LEU A 79 6.90 -22.52 -5.20
C LEU A 79 5.97 -22.67 -6.41
N SER A 80 5.77 -21.61 -7.19
CA SER A 80 4.95 -21.68 -8.40
C SER A 80 5.52 -22.58 -9.48
N VAL A 81 6.85 -22.56 -9.66
CA VAL A 81 7.54 -23.49 -10.57
C VAL A 81 7.40 -24.94 -10.10
N LEU A 82 7.54 -25.18 -8.79
CA LEU A 82 7.46 -26.54 -8.23
C LEU A 82 6.04 -27.11 -8.26
N THR A 83 5.02 -26.28 -8.09
CA THR A 83 3.62 -26.73 -8.07
C THR A 83 2.99 -26.76 -9.46
N GLY A 84 3.48 -25.96 -10.40
CA GLY A 84 2.90 -25.79 -11.73
C GLY A 84 1.52 -25.10 -11.73
N ASP A 85 1.04 -24.62 -10.55
CA ASP A 85 -0.27 -23.99 -10.41
C ASP A 85 -0.14 -22.45 -10.44
N PRO A 86 -0.73 -21.78 -11.47
CA PRO A 86 -0.70 -20.33 -11.56
C PRO A 86 -1.38 -19.62 -10.35
N ARG A 87 -2.28 -20.30 -9.66
CA ARG A 87 -2.96 -19.78 -8.45
C ARG A 87 -1.98 -19.55 -7.29
N THR A 88 -0.88 -20.28 -7.22
CA THR A 88 0.16 -20.07 -6.18
C THR A 88 0.78 -18.68 -6.22
N LEU A 89 0.91 -18.07 -7.40
CA LEU A 89 1.38 -16.69 -7.54
C LEU A 89 0.38 -15.69 -6.96
N LEU A 90 -0.92 -15.88 -7.22
CA LEU A 90 -2.00 -15.03 -6.69
C LEU A 90 -2.11 -15.14 -5.18
N ILE A 91 -2.05 -16.39 -4.65
CA ILE A 91 -2.08 -16.64 -3.21
C ILE A 91 -0.88 -15.98 -2.53
N ARG A 92 0.31 -16.10 -3.09
CA ARG A 92 1.51 -15.42 -2.57
C ARG A 92 1.30 -13.90 -2.51
N GLU A 93 0.77 -13.30 -3.59
CA GLU A 93 0.51 -11.86 -3.64
C GLU A 93 -0.50 -11.44 -2.57
N ALA A 94 -1.58 -12.21 -2.39
CA ALA A 94 -2.56 -11.99 -1.34
C ALA A 94 -1.95 -12.09 0.07
N TRP A 95 -1.08 -13.08 0.33
CA TRP A 95 -0.39 -13.20 1.61
C TRP A 95 0.59 -12.05 1.85
N THR A 96 1.25 -11.54 0.81
CA THR A 96 2.04 -10.31 0.93
C THR A 96 1.17 -9.13 1.31
N GLY A 97 -0.04 -9.03 0.75
CA GLY A 97 -1.05 -8.02 1.12
C GLY A 97 -1.53 -8.14 2.58
N MET A 98 -1.42 -9.31 3.20
CA MET A 98 -1.76 -9.52 4.62
C MET A 98 -0.93 -8.67 5.59
N LEU A 99 0.28 -8.23 5.21
CA LEU A 99 1.05 -7.27 6.01
C LEU A 99 0.25 -5.97 6.20
N GLY A 100 -0.46 -5.51 5.17
CA GLY A 100 -1.40 -4.38 5.28
C GLY A 100 -2.56 -4.68 6.25
N GLY A 101 -3.06 -5.91 6.24
CA GLY A 101 -4.07 -6.39 7.19
C GLY A 101 -3.57 -6.37 8.64
N LEU A 102 -2.35 -6.84 8.91
CA LEU A 102 -1.72 -6.77 10.24
C LEU A 102 -1.57 -5.32 10.72
N ILE A 103 -1.17 -4.41 9.84
CA ILE A 103 -1.15 -2.98 10.15
C ILE A 103 -2.56 -2.49 10.47
N GLY A 104 -3.59 -2.94 9.73
CA GLY A 104 -4.99 -2.64 10.00
C GLY A 104 -5.43 -3.09 11.39
N VAL A 105 -5.10 -4.31 11.77
CA VAL A 105 -5.37 -4.85 13.13
C VAL A 105 -4.65 -4.02 14.20
N TRP A 106 -3.39 -3.69 13.98
CA TRP A 106 -2.63 -2.84 14.91
C TRP A 106 -3.24 -1.45 15.06
N LEU A 107 -3.66 -0.82 13.96
CA LEU A 107 -4.36 0.46 13.98
C LEU A 107 -5.63 0.37 14.82
N LEU A 108 -6.49 -0.63 14.57
CA LEU A 108 -7.74 -0.82 15.29
C LEU A 108 -7.51 -1.09 16.79
N ALA A 109 -6.59 -1.99 17.11
CA ALA A 109 -6.25 -2.31 18.50
C ALA A 109 -5.73 -1.08 19.26
N SER A 110 -4.91 -0.23 18.61
CA SER A 110 -4.32 0.96 19.23
C SER A 110 -5.34 1.98 19.71
N VAL A 111 -6.54 2.01 19.13
CA VAL A 111 -7.60 2.94 19.54
C VAL A 111 -8.07 2.69 20.97
N GLY A 112 -8.00 1.43 21.45
CA GLY A 112 -8.37 1.03 22.81
C GLY A 112 -7.27 1.29 23.86
N TYR A 113 -6.01 1.43 23.47
CA TYR A 113 -4.86 1.46 24.39
C TYR A 113 -4.18 2.83 24.51
N GLY A 114 -4.91 3.93 24.39
CA GLY A 114 -4.37 5.27 24.62
C GLY A 114 -4.18 6.08 23.33
N ARG A 115 -2.93 6.42 22.97
CA ARG A 115 -2.64 7.22 21.76
C ARG A 115 -2.75 6.35 20.51
N PRO A 116 -3.60 6.72 19.51
CA PRO A 116 -3.81 5.93 18.32
C PRO A 116 -2.51 5.75 17.51
N ALA A 117 -2.31 4.58 16.92
CA ALA A 117 -1.11 4.29 16.14
C ALA A 117 -0.94 5.23 14.93
N LEU A 118 -2.03 5.77 14.38
CA LEU A 118 -1.95 6.77 13.31
C LEU A 118 -1.23 8.06 13.76
N MET A 119 -1.29 8.40 15.05
CA MET A 119 -0.51 9.50 15.62
C MET A 119 1.00 9.22 15.54
N VAL A 120 1.41 7.97 15.77
CA VAL A 120 2.82 7.55 15.62
C VAL A 120 3.26 7.62 14.16
N VAL A 121 2.40 7.15 13.24
CA VAL A 121 2.69 7.21 11.80
C VAL A 121 2.83 8.66 11.31
N PHE A 122 1.95 9.55 11.74
CA PHE A 122 1.99 10.96 11.30
C PHE A 122 3.09 11.77 11.96
N ARG A 123 3.66 11.33 13.06
CA ARG A 123 4.75 12.02 13.76
C ARG A 123 5.87 12.46 12.81
N SER A 124 6.36 11.54 11.98
CA SER A 124 7.44 11.83 11.03
C SER A 124 7.04 12.87 9.97
N PHE A 125 5.78 12.83 9.51
CA PHE A 125 5.28 13.82 8.55
C PHE A 125 5.09 15.20 9.17
N VAL A 126 4.60 15.26 10.41
CA VAL A 126 4.45 16.52 11.16
C VAL A 126 5.82 17.12 11.45
N GLN A 127 6.78 16.32 11.90
CA GLN A 127 8.15 16.76 12.15
C GLN A 127 8.82 17.31 10.88
N LEU A 128 8.66 16.63 9.75
CA LEU A 128 9.21 17.07 8.47
C LEU A 128 8.62 18.41 8.02
N LYS A 129 7.34 18.65 8.30
CA LYS A 129 6.61 19.84 7.83
C LYS A 129 6.70 21.03 8.78
N ALA A 130 6.64 20.80 10.09
CA ALA A 130 6.51 21.83 11.11
C ALA A 130 7.71 21.92 12.08
N GLY A 131 8.71 21.05 11.91
CA GLY A 131 9.88 20.96 12.80
C GLY A 131 9.55 20.39 14.17
N ASP A 132 10.55 20.40 15.07
CA ASP A 132 10.42 19.80 16.40
C ASP A 132 9.45 20.57 17.32
N ASP A 133 9.41 21.90 17.20
CA ASP A 133 8.47 22.74 17.98
C ASP A 133 7.03 22.51 17.53
N GLY A 134 6.81 22.45 16.21
CA GLY A 134 5.50 22.13 15.66
C GLY A 134 5.03 20.73 16.02
N LEU A 135 5.93 19.75 16.07
CA LEU A 135 5.63 18.40 16.52
C LEU A 135 5.19 18.39 17.99
N ARG A 136 5.94 19.06 18.88
CA ARG A 136 5.60 19.15 20.31
C ARG A 136 4.23 19.81 20.52
N ALA A 137 3.96 20.90 19.81
CA ALA A 137 2.66 21.57 19.86
C ALA A 137 1.53 20.66 19.37
N TRP A 138 1.72 19.93 18.26
CA TRP A 138 0.76 18.98 17.71
C TRP A 138 0.50 17.80 18.66
N GLU A 139 1.54 17.21 19.25
CA GLU A 139 1.42 16.12 20.24
C GLU A 139 0.71 16.60 21.53
N GLY A 140 0.98 17.83 21.98
CA GLY A 140 0.35 18.41 23.16
C GLY A 140 -1.18 18.62 23.02
N ARG A 141 -1.68 18.75 21.80
CA ARG A 141 -3.13 18.82 21.54
C ARG A 141 -3.87 17.55 21.94
N TRP A 142 -3.18 16.41 21.95
CA TRP A 142 -3.78 15.15 22.41
C TRP A 142 -4.33 15.25 23.83
N ASP A 143 -3.62 15.93 24.73
CA ASP A 143 -4.00 16.06 26.13
C ASP A 143 -5.02 17.18 26.36
N GLN A 144 -5.02 18.22 25.50
CA GLN A 144 -5.79 19.44 25.68
C GLN A 144 -7.09 19.49 24.87
N ASP A 145 -7.14 18.82 23.70
CA ASP A 145 -8.24 18.99 22.73
C ASP A 145 -9.01 17.68 22.54
N ALA A 146 -10.24 17.63 23.05
CA ALA A 146 -11.12 16.48 22.93
C ALA A 146 -11.55 16.22 21.47
N SER A 147 -11.74 17.27 20.65
CA SER A 147 -12.09 17.14 19.24
C SER A 147 -10.94 16.54 18.44
N PHE A 148 -9.70 16.95 18.75
CA PHE A 148 -8.49 16.38 18.17
C PHE A 148 -8.36 14.87 18.49
N ARG A 149 -8.55 14.48 19.77
CA ARG A 149 -8.53 13.06 20.17
C ARG A 149 -9.58 12.23 19.43
N HIS A 150 -10.82 12.73 19.40
CA HIS A 150 -11.91 12.05 18.70
C HIS A 150 -11.61 11.93 17.21
N GLY A 151 -11.20 13.01 16.57
CA GLY A 151 -10.87 13.04 15.16
C GLY A 151 -9.76 12.04 14.78
N LEU A 152 -8.69 11.95 15.59
CA LEU A 152 -7.61 11.00 15.37
C LEU A 152 -8.04 9.54 15.58
N ARG A 153 -8.88 9.26 16.59
CA ARG A 153 -9.43 7.91 16.82
C ARG A 153 -10.31 7.47 15.64
N VAL A 154 -11.24 8.30 15.21
CA VAL A 154 -12.10 8.00 14.05
C VAL A 154 -11.24 7.75 12.80
N LEU A 155 -10.26 8.60 12.54
CA LEU A 155 -9.37 8.45 11.40
C LEU A 155 -8.59 7.12 11.47
N THR A 156 -8.11 6.74 12.66
CA THR A 156 -7.39 5.48 12.89
C THR A 156 -8.30 4.27 12.65
N VAL A 157 -9.55 4.32 13.12
CA VAL A 157 -10.52 3.25 12.87
C VAL A 157 -10.80 3.10 11.39
N VAL A 158 -11.04 4.19 10.69
CA VAL A 158 -11.35 4.17 9.24
C VAL A 158 -10.17 3.61 8.43
N TRP A 159 -8.93 4.04 8.71
CA TRP A 159 -7.74 3.51 8.06
C TRP A 159 -7.50 2.03 8.41
N GLY A 160 -7.66 1.65 9.67
CA GLY A 160 -7.51 0.26 10.12
C GLY A 160 -8.52 -0.67 9.46
N THR A 161 -9.79 -0.25 9.42
CA THR A 161 -10.87 -1.01 8.77
C THR A 161 -10.64 -1.14 7.27
N ALA A 162 -10.26 -0.05 6.59
CA ALA A 162 -9.97 -0.06 5.16
C ALA A 162 -8.81 -1.01 4.83
N SER A 163 -7.73 -1.00 5.62
CA SER A 163 -6.58 -1.89 5.44
C SER A 163 -6.96 -3.37 5.65
N LEU A 164 -7.77 -3.64 6.67
CA LEU A 164 -8.23 -5.00 6.95
C LEU A 164 -9.17 -5.52 5.86
N LEU A 165 -10.12 -4.70 5.42
CA LEU A 165 -11.04 -5.05 4.32
C LEU A 165 -10.27 -5.30 3.02
N ASN A 166 -9.25 -4.50 2.71
CA ASN A 166 -8.39 -4.72 1.56
C ASN A 166 -7.69 -6.09 1.65
N ALA A 167 -7.08 -6.42 2.79
CA ALA A 167 -6.40 -7.70 2.98
C ALA A 167 -7.35 -8.89 2.83
N LEU A 168 -8.55 -8.82 3.43
CA LEU A 168 -9.56 -9.85 3.29
C LEU A 168 -10.06 -10.00 1.86
N ALA A 169 -10.29 -8.88 1.15
CA ALA A 169 -10.67 -8.90 -0.26
C ALA A 169 -9.59 -9.55 -1.14
N GLN A 170 -8.32 -9.21 -0.91
CA GLN A 170 -7.18 -9.81 -1.63
C GLN A 170 -7.16 -11.34 -1.47
N LEU A 171 -7.31 -11.84 -0.24
CA LEU A 171 -7.39 -13.29 0.00
C LEU A 171 -8.62 -13.90 -0.69
N THR A 172 -9.78 -13.27 -0.54
CA THR A 172 -11.02 -13.75 -1.17
C THR A 172 -10.85 -13.85 -2.69
N PHE A 173 -10.30 -12.84 -3.33
CA PHE A 173 -10.07 -12.83 -4.78
C PHE A 173 -9.05 -13.89 -5.21
N ALA A 174 -7.97 -14.08 -4.47
CA ALA A 174 -6.98 -15.09 -4.79
C ALA A 174 -7.51 -16.52 -4.72
N TYR A 175 -8.42 -16.81 -3.78
CA TYR A 175 -8.95 -18.15 -3.57
C TYR A 175 -10.22 -18.44 -4.37
N LEU A 176 -11.11 -17.46 -4.54
CA LEU A 176 -12.46 -17.71 -5.07
C LEU A 176 -12.65 -17.27 -6.53
N LEU A 177 -11.90 -16.30 -7.02
CA LEU A 177 -12.04 -15.85 -8.40
C LEU A 177 -11.33 -16.78 -9.40
N PRO A 178 -11.84 -16.85 -10.64
CA PRO A 178 -11.09 -17.46 -11.73
C PRO A 178 -9.71 -16.80 -11.90
N VAL A 179 -8.69 -17.60 -12.25
CA VAL A 179 -7.31 -17.14 -12.36
C VAL A 179 -7.16 -15.96 -13.33
N ASP A 180 -7.96 -15.92 -14.40
CA ASP A 180 -7.96 -14.83 -15.38
C ASP A 180 -8.58 -13.52 -14.84
N ALA A 181 -9.54 -13.60 -13.91
CA ALA A 181 -10.22 -12.43 -13.35
C ALA A 181 -9.51 -11.89 -12.08
N ALA A 182 -8.82 -12.77 -11.34
CA ALA A 182 -8.22 -12.43 -10.06
C ALA A 182 -7.20 -11.27 -10.15
N PRO A 183 -6.26 -11.21 -11.12
CA PRO A 183 -5.28 -10.14 -11.18
C PRO A 183 -5.91 -8.75 -11.30
N ALA A 184 -6.93 -8.59 -12.16
CA ALA A 184 -7.62 -7.31 -12.30
C ALA A 184 -8.37 -6.91 -11.05
N ALA A 185 -9.09 -7.85 -10.41
CA ALA A 185 -9.81 -7.60 -9.17
C ALA A 185 -8.87 -7.22 -8.02
N MET A 186 -7.76 -7.94 -7.86
CA MET A 186 -6.74 -7.67 -6.84
C MET A 186 -6.10 -6.29 -7.05
N GLN A 187 -5.73 -5.95 -8.27
CA GLN A 187 -5.13 -4.66 -8.59
C GLN A 187 -6.11 -3.50 -8.41
N ALA A 188 -7.40 -3.69 -8.77
CA ALA A 188 -8.42 -2.66 -8.61
C ALA A 188 -8.84 -2.45 -7.14
N CYS A 189 -8.65 -3.43 -6.28
CA CYS A 189 -9.12 -3.42 -4.89
C CYS A 189 -8.62 -2.20 -4.11
N TRP A 190 -7.31 -1.97 -4.10
CA TRP A 190 -6.74 -0.85 -3.36
C TRP A 190 -7.16 0.52 -3.89
N PRO A 191 -7.09 0.84 -5.18
CA PRO A 191 -7.60 2.11 -5.71
C PRO A 191 -9.06 2.38 -5.36
N VAL A 192 -9.93 1.36 -5.44
CA VAL A 192 -11.36 1.47 -5.10
C VAL A 192 -11.56 1.83 -3.63
N ILE A 193 -10.77 1.25 -2.72
CA ILE A 193 -10.81 1.56 -1.29
C ILE A 193 -10.11 2.90 -0.99
N ALA A 194 -8.97 3.16 -1.61
CA ALA A 194 -8.12 4.31 -1.31
C ALA A 194 -8.77 5.64 -1.70
N VAL A 195 -9.47 5.72 -2.84
CA VAL A 195 -10.10 6.97 -3.27
C VAL A 195 -11.09 7.51 -2.23
N PRO A 196 -12.13 6.76 -1.80
CA PRO A 196 -13.05 7.26 -0.76
C PRO A 196 -12.35 7.45 0.59
N LEU A 197 -11.36 6.62 0.93
CA LEU A 197 -10.57 6.75 2.15
C LEU A 197 -9.80 8.08 2.18
N PHE A 198 -9.13 8.46 1.09
CA PHE A 198 -8.41 9.73 1.01
C PHE A 198 -9.35 10.94 0.98
N LEU A 199 -10.47 10.85 0.30
CA LEU A 199 -11.49 11.91 0.32
C LEU A 199 -12.03 12.12 1.74
N PHE A 200 -12.36 11.04 2.44
CA PHE A 200 -12.75 11.09 3.84
C PHE A 200 -11.63 11.67 4.71
N HIS A 201 -10.38 11.20 4.55
CA HIS A 201 -9.22 11.70 5.28
C HIS A 201 -9.05 13.21 5.13
N LEU A 202 -9.12 13.74 3.91
CA LEU A 202 -8.99 15.17 3.64
C LEU A 202 -10.13 15.99 4.28
N ALA A 203 -11.37 15.51 4.16
CA ALA A 203 -12.53 16.18 4.73
C ALA A 203 -12.49 16.15 6.27
N HIS A 204 -12.16 15.00 6.84
CA HIS A 204 -12.14 14.77 8.29
C HIS A 204 -11.02 15.55 8.98
N THR A 205 -9.80 15.54 8.40
CA THR A 205 -8.67 16.30 8.93
C THR A 205 -8.90 17.81 8.88
N LYS A 206 -9.63 18.30 7.85
CA LYS A 206 -10.03 19.70 7.77
C LYS A 206 -11.05 20.06 8.86
N ARG A 207 -12.06 19.21 9.08
CA ARG A 207 -13.14 19.45 10.06
C ARG A 207 -12.63 19.48 11.50
N HIS A 208 -11.74 18.57 11.86
CA HIS A 208 -11.23 18.46 13.23
C HIS A 208 -9.88 19.15 13.44
N GLY A 209 -9.41 19.92 12.46
CA GLY A 209 -8.15 20.67 12.57
C GLY A 209 -6.93 19.78 12.85
N LEU A 210 -6.90 18.54 12.37
CA LEU A 210 -5.82 17.58 12.67
C LEU A 210 -4.48 17.92 12.01
N ARG A 211 -4.45 18.96 11.18
CA ARG A 211 -3.22 19.40 10.49
C ARG A 211 -2.31 20.15 11.47
N ALA A 212 -0.98 19.98 11.26
CA ALA A 212 0.04 20.82 11.87
C ALA A 212 0.26 22.08 11.07
#